data_97718b9513db525a88a2933232542bfb
#
_entry.id   97718b9513db525a88a2933232542bfb
#
_cell.length_a   1.000
_cell.length_b   1.000
_cell.length_c   1.000
_cell.angle_alpha   90.00
_cell.angle_beta   90.00
_cell.angle_gamma   90.00
#
_symmetry.space_group_name_H-M   'P 1'
#
loop_
_entity.id
_entity.type
_entity.pdbx_description
1 polymer ?
#
loop_
_entity_poly.entity_id
_entity_poly.type
_entity_poly.pdbx_seq_one_letter_code
_entity_poly.pdbx_strand_id
1 'polypeptide(L)'
;SARTKGLIPVHLYGQAANMDPLMELAQKHHLRVIEDTAQAFGSDYHGKKLGTIGHVGCFSFYPTKILGAYGDGGLIITDDDQIAEVARTLRAHGAKRNYYNEMVGYNSRLDAIQAAILSVKLPYIDQWIAGRREAARNYNRLLKDMPGVIIPYEAPYTKHVYNQYTIRVLNGKRDQLWRQLHEAGIGTMIYYPIPVHKLPVYERTAPSLEVSERYAGEALSLPIWPQMEMETQRLVVEKISEIVNG
;
A
#
# COMPACT_ATOMS: atom_id res chain seq x y z
N SER A 1 -22.71 0.91 12.15
CA SER A 1 -23.40 1.12 13.42
C SER A 1 -23.47 2.61 13.74
N ALA A 2 -24.35 3.02 14.68
CA ALA A 2 -24.43 4.42 15.13
C ALA A 2 -23.12 4.96 15.77
N ARG A 3 -22.20 4.08 16.15
CA ARG A 3 -20.88 4.46 16.67
C ARG A 3 -19.83 4.70 15.59
N THR A 4 -20.08 4.33 14.35
CA THR A 4 -19.15 4.53 13.24
C THR A 4 -18.98 6.02 12.96
N LYS A 5 -17.76 6.52 12.90
CA LYS A 5 -17.43 7.93 12.69
C LYS A 5 -16.66 8.20 11.40
N GLY A 6 -16.05 7.19 10.84
CA GLY A 6 -15.25 7.33 9.62
C GLY A 6 -14.96 6.00 8.94
N LEU A 7 -14.44 6.12 7.73
CA LEU A 7 -13.95 5.03 6.89
C LEU A 7 -12.47 5.28 6.60
N ILE A 8 -11.68 4.21 6.59
CA ILE A 8 -10.27 4.26 6.21
C ILE A 8 -10.06 3.27 5.06
N PRO A 9 -10.34 3.67 3.80
CA PRO A 9 -9.98 2.87 2.65
C PRO A 9 -8.46 2.82 2.49
N VAL A 10 -7.94 1.61 2.33
CA VAL A 10 -6.52 1.37 2.04
C VAL A 10 -6.37 1.11 0.54
N HIS A 11 -5.53 1.90 -0.12
CA HIS A 11 -5.14 1.71 -1.51
C HIS A 11 -4.01 0.68 -1.60
N LEU A 12 -4.39 -0.58 -1.37
CA LEU A 12 -3.47 -1.67 -1.12
C LEU A 12 -2.61 -1.98 -2.35
N TYR A 13 -1.33 -2.23 -2.14
CA TYR A 13 -0.32 -2.60 -3.16
C TYR A 13 -0.09 -1.56 -4.25
N GLY A 14 -0.78 -0.42 -4.21
CA GLY A 14 -0.66 0.63 -5.21
C GLY A 14 -1.85 0.74 -6.16
N GLN A 15 -2.98 0.12 -5.82
CA GLN A 15 -4.25 0.20 -6.53
C GLN A 15 -5.29 0.95 -5.70
N ALA A 16 -6.10 1.80 -6.34
CA ALA A 16 -7.21 2.47 -5.68
C ALA A 16 -8.23 1.46 -5.16
N ALA A 17 -8.72 1.66 -3.94
CA ALA A 17 -10.00 1.13 -3.53
C ALA A 17 -11.12 1.73 -4.41
N ASN A 18 -12.23 1.03 -4.57
CA ASN A 18 -13.39 1.59 -5.27
C ASN A 18 -14.01 2.70 -4.41
N MET A 19 -13.67 3.95 -4.73
CA MET A 19 -14.00 5.10 -3.88
C MET A 19 -15.43 5.58 -3.99
N ASP A 20 -16.07 5.46 -5.16
CA ASP A 20 -17.43 5.99 -5.37
C ASP A 20 -18.43 5.44 -4.34
N PRO A 21 -18.61 4.10 -4.17
CA PRO A 21 -19.55 3.58 -3.19
C PRO A 21 -19.17 3.90 -1.74
N LEU A 22 -17.87 4.08 -1.46
CA LEU A 22 -17.40 4.48 -0.12
C LEU A 22 -17.74 5.94 0.18
N MET A 23 -17.59 6.82 -0.81
CA MET A 23 -17.94 8.24 -0.69
C MET A 23 -19.45 8.43 -0.57
N GLU A 24 -20.27 7.69 -1.36
CA GLU A 24 -21.72 7.68 -1.23
C GLU A 24 -22.17 7.24 0.17
N LEU A 25 -21.56 6.15 0.69
CA LEU A 25 -21.84 5.67 2.05
C LEU A 25 -21.45 6.70 3.10
N ALA A 26 -20.29 7.32 2.95
CA ALA A 26 -19.79 8.35 3.85
C ALA A 26 -20.71 9.57 3.86
N GLN A 27 -21.16 10.05 2.71
CA GLN A 27 -22.10 11.15 2.60
C GLN A 27 -23.45 10.81 3.26
N LYS A 28 -24.00 9.63 2.96
CA LYS A 28 -25.29 9.17 3.51
C LYS A 28 -25.30 9.11 5.03
N HIS A 29 -24.17 8.76 5.64
CA HIS A 29 -24.05 8.54 7.08
C HIS A 29 -23.22 9.60 7.82
N HIS A 30 -22.87 10.70 7.14
CA HIS A 30 -22.05 11.79 7.69
C HIS A 30 -20.71 11.30 8.27
N LEU A 31 -20.05 10.35 7.58
CA LEU A 31 -18.77 9.79 7.99
C LEU A 31 -17.60 10.58 7.40
N ARG A 32 -16.49 10.60 8.11
CA ARG A 32 -15.22 11.09 7.56
C ARG A 32 -14.51 9.98 6.81
N VAL A 33 -13.84 10.32 5.70
CA VAL A 33 -13.04 9.38 4.89
C VAL A 33 -11.58 9.79 4.96
N ILE A 34 -10.73 8.87 5.41
CA ILE A 34 -9.27 9.04 5.48
C ILE A 34 -8.66 8.02 4.52
N GLU A 35 -8.09 8.49 3.42
CA GLU A 35 -7.42 7.61 2.46
C GLU A 35 -6.05 7.19 3.00
N ASP A 36 -5.83 5.89 3.18
CA ASP A 36 -4.50 5.33 3.39
C ASP A 36 -3.83 5.08 2.03
N THR A 37 -3.02 6.04 1.61
CA THR A 37 -2.25 6.02 0.36
C THR A 37 -0.79 5.59 0.57
N ALA A 38 -0.46 4.99 1.70
CA ALA A 38 0.91 4.60 2.04
C ALA A 38 1.58 3.67 1.02
N GLN A 39 0.81 2.97 0.19
CA GLN A 39 1.31 2.11 -0.89
C GLN A 39 0.95 2.60 -2.30
N ALA A 40 0.35 3.78 -2.44
CA ALA A 40 -0.27 4.19 -3.69
C ALA A 40 0.16 5.59 -4.16
N PHE A 41 1.34 6.06 -3.77
CA PHE A 41 1.86 7.34 -4.24
C PHE A 41 1.94 7.38 -5.78
N GLY A 42 1.30 8.39 -6.39
CA GLY A 42 1.26 8.56 -7.84
C GLY A 42 0.16 7.77 -8.58
N SER A 43 -0.61 6.95 -7.87
CA SER A 43 -1.81 6.31 -8.39
C SER A 43 -2.97 7.30 -8.52
N ASP A 44 -4.01 6.90 -9.27
CA ASP A 44 -5.23 7.68 -9.40
C ASP A 44 -6.48 6.80 -9.39
N TYR A 45 -7.63 7.46 -9.26
CA TYR A 45 -8.98 6.90 -9.37
C TYR A 45 -9.77 7.79 -10.32
N HIS A 46 -10.16 7.24 -11.48
CA HIS A 46 -10.79 8.01 -12.57
C HIS A 46 -10.04 9.30 -12.92
N GLY A 47 -8.70 9.26 -12.90
CA GLY A 47 -7.83 10.41 -13.20
C GLY A 47 -7.62 11.39 -12.04
N LYS A 48 -8.29 11.23 -10.90
CA LYS A 48 -8.04 12.00 -9.68
C LYS A 48 -6.94 11.35 -8.86
N LYS A 49 -5.97 12.10 -8.39
CA LYS A 49 -4.88 11.59 -7.55
C LYS A 49 -5.43 11.02 -6.23
N LEU A 50 -4.94 9.83 -5.85
CA LEU A 50 -5.30 9.26 -4.56
C LEU A 50 -4.81 10.14 -3.41
N GLY A 51 -5.56 10.15 -2.33
CA GLY A 51 -5.36 11.05 -1.19
C GLY A 51 -6.11 12.38 -1.32
N THR A 52 -6.74 12.67 -2.49
CA THR A 52 -7.49 13.92 -2.74
C THR A 52 -8.99 13.69 -2.94
N ILE A 53 -9.49 12.48 -2.68
CA ILE A 53 -10.88 12.09 -2.90
C ILE A 53 -11.67 12.13 -1.59
N GLY A 54 -11.09 11.61 -0.51
CA GLY A 54 -11.64 11.68 0.83
C GLY A 54 -11.41 13.02 1.51
N HIS A 55 -11.62 13.07 2.81
CA HIS A 55 -11.40 14.28 3.61
C HIS A 55 -9.92 14.48 3.97
N VAL A 56 -9.17 13.38 4.05
CA VAL A 56 -7.75 13.36 4.42
C VAL A 56 -7.06 12.30 3.59
N GLY A 57 -5.88 12.59 3.05
CA GLY A 57 -4.96 11.62 2.45
C GLY A 57 -3.71 11.46 3.31
N CYS A 58 -3.33 10.19 3.58
CA CYS A 58 -2.15 9.84 4.37
C CYS A 58 -1.15 9.07 3.50
N PHE A 59 0.09 9.54 3.45
CA PHE A 59 1.17 8.96 2.64
C PHE A 59 2.32 8.50 3.53
N SER A 60 3.01 7.46 3.09
CA SER A 60 4.24 6.98 3.71
C SER A 60 5.43 7.23 2.80
N PHE A 61 6.51 7.73 3.38
CA PHE A 61 7.81 7.86 2.74
C PHE A 61 8.84 6.87 3.30
N TYR A 62 8.37 5.78 3.93
CA TYR A 62 9.24 4.70 4.36
C TYR A 62 10.14 4.23 3.19
N PRO A 63 11.42 3.87 3.41
CA PRO A 63 12.41 3.67 2.35
C PRO A 63 12.01 2.72 1.21
N THR A 64 11.14 1.74 1.47
CA THR A 64 10.67 0.77 0.46
C THR A 64 9.51 1.27 -0.39
N LYS A 65 8.97 2.46 -0.11
CA LYS A 65 7.86 3.04 -0.87
C LYS A 65 8.33 3.57 -2.24
N ILE A 66 7.40 3.72 -3.17
CA ILE A 66 7.68 4.25 -4.52
C ILE A 66 8.41 5.60 -4.42
N LEU A 67 7.93 6.51 -3.58
CA LEU A 67 8.66 7.70 -3.15
C LEU A 67 9.13 7.47 -1.71
N GLY A 68 10.28 6.80 -1.54
CA GLY A 68 10.85 6.51 -0.23
C GLY A 68 11.96 7.49 0.15
N ALA A 69 11.96 7.95 1.39
CA ALA A 69 13.08 8.65 2.02
C ALA A 69 14.20 7.67 2.41
N TYR A 70 15.22 8.11 3.14
CA TYR A 70 16.26 7.25 3.71
C TYR A 70 16.07 7.03 5.23
N GLY A 71 14.82 7.08 5.66
CA GLY A 71 14.36 6.88 7.01
C GLY A 71 12.83 7.03 7.05
N ASP A 72 12.26 7.11 8.25
CA ASP A 72 10.82 7.29 8.41
C ASP A 72 10.39 8.68 7.90
N GLY A 73 9.23 8.72 7.30
CA GLY A 73 8.60 9.94 6.83
C GLY A 73 7.18 9.69 6.35
N GLY A 74 6.40 10.75 6.31
CA GLY A 74 5.03 10.72 5.84
C GLY A 74 4.50 12.10 5.53
N LEU A 75 3.30 12.14 4.94
CA LEU A 75 2.60 13.35 4.58
C LEU A 75 1.11 13.15 4.85
N ILE A 76 0.48 14.18 5.40
CA ILE A 76 -0.98 14.31 5.48
C ILE A 76 -1.39 15.47 4.57
N ILE A 77 -2.40 15.25 3.74
CA ILE A 77 -3.02 16.30 2.93
C ILE A 77 -4.51 16.38 3.23
N THR A 78 -5.05 17.58 3.19
CA THR A 78 -6.49 17.87 3.38
C THR A 78 -6.82 19.25 2.87
N ASP A 79 -8.06 19.44 2.43
CA ASP A 79 -8.63 20.75 2.08
C ASP A 79 -9.38 21.40 3.27
N ASP A 80 -9.45 20.71 4.44
CA ASP A 80 -10.06 21.22 5.67
C ASP A 80 -9.01 21.92 6.53
N ASP A 81 -9.11 23.25 6.64
CA ASP A 81 -8.16 24.07 7.39
C ASP A 81 -8.10 23.70 8.88
N GLN A 82 -9.20 23.27 9.48
CA GLN A 82 -9.22 22.86 10.90
C GLN A 82 -8.43 21.55 11.09
N ILE A 83 -8.62 20.58 10.19
CA ILE A 83 -7.83 19.34 10.22
C ILE A 83 -6.35 19.65 9.99
N ALA A 84 -6.03 20.53 9.04
CA ALA A 84 -4.65 20.92 8.75
C ALA A 84 -3.98 21.59 9.96
N GLU A 85 -4.69 22.49 10.65
CA GLU A 85 -4.17 23.15 11.85
C GLU A 85 -3.93 22.17 12.99
N VAL A 86 -4.90 21.30 13.28
CA VAL A 86 -4.78 20.28 14.32
C VAL A 86 -3.64 19.33 14.02
N ALA A 87 -3.52 18.85 12.76
CA ALA A 87 -2.43 17.96 12.35
C ALA A 87 -1.05 18.61 12.54
N ARG A 88 -0.90 19.88 12.15
CA ARG A 88 0.37 20.63 12.35
C ARG A 88 0.70 20.77 13.84
N THR A 89 -0.29 21.04 14.68
CA THR A 89 -0.13 21.15 16.14
C THR A 89 0.28 19.80 16.74
N LEU A 90 -0.47 18.73 16.43
CA LEU A 90 -0.21 17.40 16.95
C LEU A 90 1.19 16.89 16.58
N ARG A 91 1.67 17.05 15.33
CA ARG A 91 2.98 16.58 14.89
C ARG A 91 4.16 17.27 15.58
N ALA A 92 3.92 18.44 16.19
CA ALA A 92 4.90 19.29 16.85
C ALA A 92 4.69 19.34 18.38
N HIS A 93 4.52 18.19 19.00
CA HIS A 93 4.32 18.03 20.44
C HIS A 93 3.06 18.72 21.01
N GLY A 94 2.05 18.97 20.17
CA GLY A 94 0.84 19.70 20.57
C GLY A 94 1.03 21.22 20.71
N ALA A 95 2.09 21.77 20.10
CA ALA A 95 2.45 23.19 20.22
C ALA A 95 2.12 23.96 18.94
N LYS A 96 1.45 25.11 19.06
CA LYS A 96 1.31 26.12 18.00
C LYS A 96 2.49 27.11 17.98
N ARG A 97 3.12 27.32 19.12
CA ARG A 97 4.34 28.15 19.28
C ARG A 97 5.39 27.34 20.03
N ASN A 98 6.65 27.61 19.78
CA ASN A 98 7.76 26.96 20.49
C ASN A 98 7.56 27.03 22.01
N TYR A 99 7.62 25.85 22.65
CA TYR A 99 7.46 25.66 24.10
C TYR A 99 6.07 25.99 24.66
N TYR A 100 5.05 26.19 23.81
CA TYR A 100 3.68 26.46 24.22
C TYR A 100 2.76 25.34 23.73
N ASN A 101 2.65 24.29 24.54
CA ASN A 101 1.86 23.10 24.22
C ASN A 101 0.40 23.29 24.66
N GLU A 102 -0.53 23.27 23.71
CA GLU A 102 -1.98 23.44 23.95
C GLU A 102 -2.68 22.10 24.10
N MET A 103 -2.07 21.02 23.62
CA MET A 103 -2.60 19.65 23.69
C MET A 103 -1.47 18.62 23.76
N VAL A 104 -1.80 17.38 24.11
CA VAL A 104 -0.88 16.25 24.01
C VAL A 104 -0.64 15.98 22.52
N GLY A 105 0.62 15.94 22.09
CA GLY A 105 1.00 15.72 20.69
C GLY A 105 2.13 14.71 20.55
N TYR A 106 2.67 14.65 19.34
CA TYR A 106 3.69 13.68 18.94
C TYR A 106 4.96 14.38 18.46
N ASN A 107 6.07 13.67 18.47
CA ASN A 107 7.23 14.06 17.70
C ASN A 107 7.13 13.37 16.30
N SER A 108 6.43 14.03 15.37
CA SER A 108 6.12 13.47 14.04
C SER A 108 6.41 14.48 12.93
N ARG A 109 7.52 15.22 13.08
CA ARG A 109 8.04 16.12 12.04
C ARG A 109 8.82 15.34 11.00
N LEU A 110 8.81 15.81 9.75
CA LEU A 110 9.70 15.32 8.71
C LEU A 110 11.05 16.06 8.83
N ASP A 111 12.14 15.32 8.97
CA ASP A 111 13.48 15.89 9.01
C ASP A 111 13.85 16.56 7.69
N ALA A 112 14.55 17.69 7.75
CA ALA A 112 14.95 18.46 6.57
C ALA A 112 15.82 17.64 5.59
N ILE A 113 16.66 16.74 6.08
CA ILE A 113 17.46 15.82 5.26
C ILE A 113 16.54 14.88 4.48
N GLN A 114 15.55 14.29 5.12
CA GLN A 114 14.58 13.40 4.45
C GLN A 114 13.76 14.16 3.41
N ALA A 115 13.33 15.38 3.72
CA ALA A 115 12.62 16.25 2.77
C ALA A 115 13.49 16.59 1.55
N ALA A 116 14.79 16.88 1.74
CA ALA A 116 15.73 17.13 0.65
C ALA A 116 15.88 15.89 -0.27
N ILE A 117 16.04 14.69 0.31
CA ILE A 117 16.11 13.42 -0.41
C ILE A 117 14.83 13.21 -1.25
N LEU A 118 13.67 13.41 -0.65
CA LEU A 118 12.38 13.28 -1.35
C LEU A 118 12.26 14.28 -2.52
N SER A 119 12.72 15.52 -2.32
CA SER A 119 12.72 16.57 -3.36
C SER A 119 13.60 16.19 -4.56
N VAL A 120 14.75 15.56 -4.33
CA VAL A 120 15.62 15.05 -5.41
C VAL A 120 14.97 13.88 -6.15
N LYS A 121 14.26 13.01 -5.45
CA LYS A 121 13.63 11.79 -6.02
C LYS A 121 12.31 12.06 -6.74
N LEU A 122 11.55 13.04 -6.29
CA LEU A 122 10.20 13.34 -6.77
C LEU A 122 10.11 13.54 -8.30
N PRO A 123 11.03 14.22 -9.00
CA PRO A 123 10.97 14.38 -10.46
C PRO A 123 11.04 13.08 -11.26
N TYR A 124 11.53 11.98 -10.67
CA TYR A 124 11.70 10.68 -11.32
C TYR A 124 10.52 9.72 -11.12
N ILE A 125 9.52 10.11 -10.33
CA ILE A 125 8.43 9.22 -9.90
C ILE A 125 7.64 8.64 -11.07
N ASP A 126 7.29 9.44 -12.06
CA ASP A 126 6.51 8.96 -13.20
C ASP A 126 7.29 7.94 -14.03
N GLN A 127 8.60 8.14 -14.19
CA GLN A 127 9.49 7.18 -14.84
C GLN A 127 9.56 5.86 -14.05
N TRP A 128 9.69 5.92 -12.73
CA TRP A 128 9.74 4.72 -11.88
C TRP A 128 8.41 3.97 -11.86
N ILE A 129 7.29 4.67 -11.84
CA ILE A 129 5.97 4.06 -11.97
C ILE A 129 5.82 3.37 -13.33
N ALA A 130 6.24 4.02 -14.41
CA ALA A 130 6.21 3.43 -15.75
C ALA A 130 7.02 2.13 -15.82
N GLY A 131 8.22 2.11 -15.26
CA GLY A 131 9.06 0.91 -15.19
C GLY A 131 8.43 -0.21 -14.36
N ARG A 132 7.85 0.09 -13.19
CA ARG A 132 7.11 -0.91 -12.39
C ARG A 132 5.91 -1.48 -13.14
N ARG A 133 5.16 -0.65 -13.84
CA ARG A 133 4.03 -1.10 -14.68
C ARG A 133 4.49 -1.98 -15.83
N GLU A 134 5.64 -1.70 -16.44
CA GLU A 134 6.24 -2.58 -17.45
C GLU A 134 6.63 -3.93 -16.85
N ALA A 135 7.33 -3.94 -15.73
CA ALA A 135 7.66 -5.17 -15.01
C ALA A 135 6.41 -5.98 -14.63
N ALA A 136 5.33 -5.31 -14.20
CA ALA A 136 4.07 -5.97 -13.90
C ALA A 136 3.42 -6.59 -15.16
N ARG A 137 3.41 -5.88 -16.29
CA ARG A 137 2.92 -6.45 -17.58
C ARG A 137 3.70 -7.70 -18.00
N ASN A 138 5.01 -7.69 -17.78
CA ASN A 138 5.85 -8.84 -18.08
C ASN A 138 5.50 -10.04 -17.20
N TYR A 139 5.39 -9.84 -15.88
CA TYR A 139 4.94 -10.88 -14.96
C TYR A 139 3.55 -11.40 -15.34
N ASN A 140 2.60 -10.52 -15.67
CA ASN A 140 1.26 -10.93 -16.10
C ASN A 140 1.30 -11.85 -17.30
N ARG A 141 2.17 -11.57 -18.30
CA ARG A 141 2.34 -12.45 -19.49
C ARG A 141 2.93 -13.81 -19.13
N LEU A 142 3.88 -13.84 -18.22
CA LEU A 142 4.59 -15.05 -17.83
C LEU A 142 3.78 -15.94 -16.89
N LEU A 143 2.91 -15.37 -16.06
CA LEU A 143 2.20 -16.07 -14.98
C LEU A 143 0.72 -16.35 -15.27
N LYS A 144 0.09 -15.70 -16.26
CA LYS A 144 -1.37 -15.73 -16.48
C LYS A 144 -1.97 -17.13 -16.60
N ASP A 145 -1.21 -18.08 -17.18
CA ASP A 145 -1.66 -19.45 -17.42
C ASP A 145 -1.02 -20.47 -16.45
N MET A 146 -0.36 -19.99 -15.38
CA MET A 146 0.32 -20.86 -14.41
C MET A 146 -0.69 -21.48 -13.43
N PRO A 147 -0.80 -22.82 -13.40
CA PRO A 147 -1.72 -23.49 -12.47
C PRO A 147 -1.43 -23.12 -11.00
N GLY A 148 -2.48 -22.89 -10.23
CA GLY A 148 -2.35 -22.58 -8.80
C GLY A 148 -1.86 -21.16 -8.48
N VAL A 149 -1.64 -20.31 -9.49
CA VAL A 149 -1.24 -18.91 -9.32
C VAL A 149 -2.31 -17.98 -9.91
N ILE A 150 -2.72 -16.97 -9.14
CA ILE A 150 -3.59 -15.89 -9.63
C ILE A 150 -2.79 -14.59 -9.60
N ILE A 151 -2.68 -13.96 -10.76
CA ILE A 151 -2.03 -12.66 -10.93
C ILE A 151 -2.89 -11.53 -10.34
N PRO A 152 -2.28 -10.37 -9.97
CA PRO A 152 -3.05 -9.22 -9.50
C PRO A 152 -3.99 -8.68 -10.57
N TYR A 153 -5.23 -8.40 -10.17
CA TYR A 153 -6.21 -7.72 -11.00
C TYR A 153 -5.95 -6.20 -10.96
N GLU A 154 -5.87 -5.56 -12.13
CA GLU A 154 -5.86 -4.12 -12.24
C GLU A 154 -7.27 -3.63 -12.60
N ALA A 155 -7.88 -2.86 -11.72
CA ALA A 155 -9.23 -2.34 -11.93
C ALA A 155 -9.24 -1.23 -13.00
N PRO A 156 -10.28 -1.14 -13.85
CA PRO A 156 -10.32 -0.19 -14.97
C PRO A 156 -10.41 1.28 -14.53
N TYR A 157 -10.77 1.53 -13.29
CA TYR A 157 -10.91 2.88 -12.74
C TYR A 157 -9.62 3.44 -12.11
N THR A 158 -8.51 2.68 -12.14
CA THR A 158 -7.26 3.08 -11.47
C THR A 158 -6.05 2.95 -12.37
N LYS A 159 -5.02 3.75 -12.11
CA LYS A 159 -3.65 3.51 -12.57
C LYS A 159 -2.89 2.80 -11.45
N HIS A 160 -2.84 1.47 -11.49
CA HIS A 160 -2.08 0.70 -10.50
C HIS A 160 -0.58 1.02 -10.60
N VAL A 161 0.08 1.38 -9.51
CA VAL A 161 1.50 1.77 -9.50
C VAL A 161 2.43 0.64 -9.05
N TYR A 162 1.88 -0.51 -8.69
CA TYR A 162 2.60 -1.72 -8.30
C TYR A 162 3.72 -1.45 -7.27
N ASN A 163 3.33 -0.85 -6.14
CA ASN A 163 4.24 -0.77 -4.99
C ASN A 163 4.70 -2.17 -4.58
N GLN A 164 3.79 -3.14 -4.63
CA GLN A 164 4.06 -4.57 -4.65
C GLN A 164 3.39 -5.22 -5.88
N TYR A 165 4.02 -6.26 -6.41
CA TYR A 165 3.40 -7.18 -7.34
C TYR A 165 3.01 -8.44 -6.57
N THR A 166 1.76 -8.53 -6.15
CA THR A 166 1.27 -9.57 -5.24
C THR A 166 0.40 -10.57 -5.99
N ILE A 167 0.88 -11.80 -6.07
CA ILE A 167 0.12 -12.95 -6.58
C ILE A 167 -0.64 -13.63 -5.44
N ARG A 168 -1.63 -14.46 -5.80
CA ARG A 168 -2.24 -15.41 -4.87
C ARG A 168 -1.82 -16.82 -5.25
N VAL A 169 -1.34 -17.58 -4.27
CA VAL A 169 -0.90 -18.96 -4.41
C VAL A 169 -1.96 -19.84 -3.76
N LEU A 170 -2.62 -20.64 -4.58
CA LEU A 170 -3.75 -21.47 -4.16
C LEU A 170 -3.31 -22.76 -3.50
N ASN A 171 -4.30 -23.53 -3.03
CA ASN A 171 -4.15 -24.90 -2.49
C ASN A 171 -3.19 -25.02 -1.30
N GLY A 172 -3.06 -23.95 -0.50
CA GLY A 172 -2.22 -23.94 0.69
C GLY A 172 -0.71 -24.00 0.41
N LYS A 173 -0.28 -23.84 -0.83
CA LYS A 173 1.14 -23.93 -1.23
C LYS A 173 1.92 -22.62 -1.00
N ARG A 174 1.31 -21.51 -0.54
CA ARG A 174 1.96 -20.21 -0.39
C ARG A 174 3.21 -20.25 0.49
N ASP A 175 3.14 -20.85 1.66
CA ASP A 175 4.27 -20.89 2.60
C ASP A 175 5.40 -21.81 2.11
N GLN A 176 5.06 -22.89 1.40
CA GLN A 176 6.04 -23.74 0.74
C GLN A 176 6.76 -22.97 -0.36
N LEU A 177 6.02 -22.31 -1.24
CA LEU A 177 6.59 -21.50 -2.31
C LEU A 177 7.48 -20.38 -1.76
N TRP A 178 7.03 -19.67 -0.73
CA TRP A 178 7.81 -18.62 -0.07
C TRP A 178 9.16 -19.15 0.43
N ARG A 179 9.19 -20.27 1.15
CA ARG A 179 10.44 -20.87 1.66
C ARG A 179 11.39 -21.26 0.55
N GLN A 180 10.89 -21.97 -0.49
CA GLN A 180 11.73 -22.48 -1.56
C GLN A 180 12.28 -21.37 -2.47
N LEU A 181 11.53 -20.29 -2.66
CA LEU A 181 12.04 -19.08 -3.35
C LEU A 181 13.15 -18.41 -2.50
N HIS A 182 12.98 -18.34 -1.19
CA HIS A 182 14.00 -17.79 -0.30
C HIS A 182 15.29 -18.63 -0.29
N GLU A 183 15.16 -19.96 -0.26
CA GLU A 183 16.29 -20.90 -0.39
C GLU A 183 17.02 -20.76 -1.73
N ALA A 184 16.29 -20.42 -2.79
CA ALA A 184 16.84 -20.10 -4.10
C ALA A 184 17.41 -18.68 -4.24
N GLY A 185 17.45 -17.89 -3.15
CA GLY A 185 17.95 -16.51 -3.15
C GLY A 185 17.00 -15.49 -3.77
N ILE A 186 15.73 -15.84 -4.00
CA ILE A 186 14.71 -14.93 -4.54
C ILE A 186 13.96 -14.25 -3.39
N GLY A 187 14.17 -12.94 -3.25
CA GLY A 187 13.53 -12.13 -2.21
C GLY A 187 12.04 -11.92 -2.46
N THR A 188 11.20 -12.58 -1.68
CA THR A 188 9.75 -12.42 -1.70
C THR A 188 9.23 -12.03 -0.31
N MET A 189 8.00 -11.48 -0.24
CA MET A 189 7.44 -11.02 1.03
C MET A 189 5.94 -11.34 1.11
N ILE A 190 5.48 -11.65 2.31
CA ILE A 190 4.06 -11.87 2.59
C ILE A 190 3.47 -10.61 3.21
N TYR A 191 2.64 -9.89 2.47
CA TYR A 191 1.92 -8.71 2.92
C TYR A 191 0.40 -8.98 2.90
N TYR A 192 -0.26 -9.38 4.00
CA TYR A 192 0.26 -9.57 5.36
C TYR A 192 -0.12 -10.98 5.82
N PRO A 193 0.70 -11.67 6.65
CA PRO A 193 0.46 -13.07 7.02
C PRO A 193 -0.75 -13.22 7.96
N ILE A 194 -1.08 -12.18 8.72
CA ILE A 194 -2.20 -12.15 9.66
C ILE A 194 -3.05 -10.92 9.34
N PRO A 195 -4.36 -11.08 9.08
CA PRO A 195 -5.24 -9.94 8.88
C PRO A 195 -5.40 -9.14 10.17
N VAL A 196 -5.55 -7.82 10.07
CA VAL A 196 -5.54 -6.88 11.21
C VAL A 196 -6.50 -7.30 12.33
N HIS A 197 -7.71 -7.76 11.98
CA HIS A 197 -8.72 -8.18 12.96
C HIS A 197 -8.34 -9.45 13.75
N LYS A 198 -7.36 -10.23 13.28
CA LYS A 198 -6.83 -11.41 13.99
C LYS A 198 -5.58 -11.11 14.81
N LEU A 199 -5.09 -9.89 14.79
CA LEU A 199 -3.96 -9.52 15.65
C LEU A 199 -4.39 -9.56 17.14
N PRO A 200 -3.52 -9.98 18.05
CA PRO A 200 -3.84 -10.12 19.47
C PRO A 200 -4.48 -8.88 20.11
N VAL A 201 -4.14 -7.70 19.63
CA VAL A 201 -4.69 -6.43 20.08
C VAL A 201 -6.19 -6.26 19.75
N TYR A 202 -6.70 -6.97 18.73
CA TYR A 202 -8.10 -6.88 18.25
C TYR A 202 -8.88 -8.19 18.41
N GLU A 203 -8.24 -9.31 18.75
CA GLU A 203 -8.81 -10.67 18.70
C GLU A 203 -10.12 -10.84 19.48
N ARG A 204 -10.31 -10.07 20.55
CA ARG A 204 -11.50 -10.17 21.40
C ARG A 204 -12.75 -9.49 20.84
N THR A 205 -12.65 -8.70 19.78
CA THR A 205 -13.73 -7.78 19.37
C THR A 205 -14.09 -7.88 17.89
N ALA A 206 -13.30 -8.61 17.10
CA ALA A 206 -13.45 -8.62 15.66
C ALA A 206 -14.30 -9.79 15.14
N PRO A 207 -15.23 -9.53 14.20
CA PRO A 207 -15.93 -10.59 13.48
C PRO A 207 -14.97 -11.38 12.57
N SER A 208 -15.36 -12.58 12.13
CA SER A 208 -14.66 -13.26 11.05
C SER A 208 -14.81 -12.48 9.74
N LEU A 209 -13.70 -12.32 9.02
CA LEU A 209 -13.63 -11.66 7.71
C LEU A 209 -13.02 -12.62 6.69
N GLU A 210 -13.85 -13.53 6.18
CA GLU A 210 -13.44 -14.67 5.35
C GLU A 210 -12.54 -14.31 4.17
N VAL A 211 -12.82 -13.19 3.48
CA VAL A 211 -12.01 -12.75 2.33
C VAL A 211 -10.61 -12.33 2.79
N SER A 212 -10.51 -11.54 3.85
CA SER A 212 -9.23 -11.09 4.40
C SER A 212 -8.41 -12.27 4.94
N GLU A 213 -9.05 -13.20 5.62
CA GLU A 213 -8.42 -14.40 6.19
C GLU A 213 -7.88 -15.31 5.06
N ARG A 214 -8.69 -15.56 4.03
CA ARG A 214 -8.27 -16.33 2.86
C ARG A 214 -7.10 -15.68 2.14
N TYR A 215 -7.14 -14.38 1.87
CA TYR A 215 -6.07 -13.69 1.16
C TYR A 215 -4.78 -13.62 1.97
N ALA A 216 -4.84 -13.50 3.28
CA ALA A 216 -3.66 -13.59 4.13
C ALA A 216 -2.95 -14.95 4.02
N GLY A 217 -3.71 -16.03 3.76
CA GLY A 217 -3.17 -17.38 3.50
C GLY A 217 -2.61 -17.60 2.09
N GLU A 218 -2.96 -16.74 1.12
CA GLU A 218 -2.64 -16.94 -0.29
C GLU A 218 -1.68 -15.90 -0.87
N ALA A 219 -1.60 -14.69 -0.30
CA ALA A 219 -0.84 -13.57 -0.84
C ALA A 219 0.68 -13.79 -0.74
N LEU A 220 1.39 -13.55 -1.85
CA LEU A 220 2.85 -13.54 -1.94
C LEU A 220 3.29 -12.44 -2.89
N SER A 221 4.13 -11.54 -2.42
CA SER A 221 4.67 -10.45 -3.24
C SER A 221 6.01 -10.85 -3.84
N LEU A 222 6.08 -10.78 -5.17
CA LEU A 222 7.29 -11.02 -5.95
C LEU A 222 8.18 -9.77 -5.99
N PRO A 223 9.50 -9.94 -6.23
CA PRO A 223 10.39 -8.79 -6.39
C PRO A 223 9.95 -7.94 -7.58
N ILE A 224 9.91 -6.63 -7.38
CA ILE A 224 9.59 -5.65 -8.43
C ILE A 224 10.29 -4.32 -8.16
N TRP A 225 10.95 -3.76 -9.17
CA TRP A 225 11.55 -2.43 -9.17
C TRP A 225 11.52 -1.81 -10.58
N PRO A 226 11.71 -0.48 -10.71
CA PRO A 226 11.52 0.23 -11.98
C PRO A 226 12.39 -0.26 -13.15
N GLN A 227 13.62 -0.70 -12.90
CA GLN A 227 14.60 -1.13 -13.91
C GLN A 227 14.76 -2.66 -13.96
N MET A 228 13.73 -3.40 -13.53
CA MET A 228 13.78 -4.85 -13.49
C MET A 228 13.85 -5.44 -14.92
N GLU A 229 14.91 -6.18 -15.19
CA GLU A 229 15.12 -6.81 -16.49
C GLU A 229 14.22 -8.04 -16.70
N MET A 230 13.85 -8.31 -17.95
CA MET A 230 13.01 -9.45 -18.31
C MET A 230 13.66 -10.79 -17.92
N GLU A 231 14.98 -10.90 -18.01
CA GLU A 231 15.71 -12.12 -17.67
C GLU A 231 15.56 -12.46 -16.19
N THR A 232 15.67 -11.45 -15.32
CA THR A 232 15.42 -11.62 -13.87
C THR A 232 14.00 -12.09 -13.61
N GLN A 233 13.01 -11.55 -14.34
CA GLN A 233 11.62 -11.97 -14.19
C GLN A 233 11.39 -13.41 -14.66
N ARG A 234 12.03 -13.84 -15.76
CA ARG A 234 11.96 -15.22 -16.22
C ARG A 234 12.52 -16.19 -15.20
N LEU A 235 13.68 -15.89 -14.62
CA LEU A 235 14.28 -16.71 -13.57
C LEU A 235 13.34 -16.89 -12.37
N VAL A 236 12.68 -15.79 -11.93
CA VAL A 236 11.69 -15.86 -10.84
C VAL A 236 10.52 -16.77 -11.22
N VAL A 237 9.98 -16.62 -12.44
CA VAL A 237 8.81 -17.37 -12.90
C VAL A 237 9.14 -18.84 -13.13
N GLU A 238 10.30 -19.17 -13.70
CA GLU A 238 10.79 -20.53 -13.86
C GLU A 238 10.88 -21.24 -12.51
N LYS A 239 11.42 -20.55 -11.50
CA LYS A 239 11.50 -21.09 -10.14
C LYS A 239 10.13 -21.32 -9.51
N ILE A 240 9.19 -20.40 -9.70
CA ILE A 240 7.80 -20.60 -9.26
C ILE A 240 7.19 -21.82 -9.97
N SER A 241 7.39 -21.95 -11.27
CA SER A 241 6.86 -23.07 -12.06
C SER A 241 7.37 -24.43 -11.61
N GLU A 242 8.67 -24.55 -11.32
CA GLU A 242 9.28 -25.76 -10.77
C GLU A 242 8.61 -26.19 -9.45
N ILE A 243 8.33 -25.21 -8.58
CA ILE A 243 7.80 -25.46 -7.23
C ILE A 243 6.30 -25.77 -7.24
N VAL A 244 5.53 -25.09 -8.11
CA VAL A 244 4.07 -25.24 -8.14
C VAL A 244 3.67 -26.53 -8.87
N ASN A 245 4.45 -26.97 -9.90
CA ASN A 245 4.18 -28.15 -10.72
C ASN A 245 4.82 -29.44 -10.18
N GLY A 246 5.79 -29.34 -9.26
CA GLY A 246 6.39 -30.46 -8.54
C GLY A 246 5.61 -30.78 -7.26
#